data_23c541e0c911f64334c342b6f27593db
#
_entry.id   23c541e0c911f64334c342b6f27593db
#
_cell.length_a   1.000
_cell.length_b   1.000
_cell.length_c   1.000
_cell.angle_alpha   90.00
_cell.angle_beta   90.00
_cell.angle_gamma   90.00
#
_symmetry.space_group_name_H-M   'P 1'
#
loop_
_entity.id
_entity.type
_entity.pdbx_description
1 polymer ?
#
loop_
_entity_poly.entity_id
_entity_poly.type
_entity_poly.pdbx_seq_one_letter_code
_entity_poly.pdbx_strand_id
1 'polypeptide(L)'
;SEMVKLCALIYAAAFTVKRQEYMHSFSKGFFPMAIVMVIIAFMLMQQPDLGATVVVSVVIMGVLFLGGLSMKIFLAVGTVIVAFVALMIFMTPWRLSRVLAYLDPWSDEYVLGQAYQLSHSLIAFGRGELFGVGLGGSVEKLNYLPEAHTDFIMAVVAEETGLVGVILILFIFY
;
A
#
# COMPACT_ATOMS: atom_id res chain seq x y z
N SER A 1 9.27 3.87 -9.03
CA SER A 1 8.02 4.26 -8.33
C SER A 1 8.28 4.97 -7.00
N GLU A 2 9.24 4.54 -6.15
CA GLU A 2 9.45 5.08 -4.78
C GLU A 2 9.77 6.59 -4.76
N MET A 3 10.69 7.05 -5.60
CA MET A 3 11.02 8.49 -5.69
C MET A 3 9.83 9.35 -6.11
N VAL A 4 8.94 8.80 -6.95
CA VAL A 4 7.73 9.51 -7.38
C VAL A 4 6.78 9.74 -6.21
N LYS A 5 6.63 8.78 -5.30
CA LYS A 5 5.81 8.91 -4.07
C LYS A 5 6.30 10.07 -3.21
N LEU A 6 7.62 10.16 -2.96
CA LEU A 6 8.22 11.25 -2.17
C LEU A 6 8.06 12.61 -2.86
N CYS A 7 8.38 12.68 -4.16
CA CYS A 7 8.22 13.93 -4.93
C CYS A 7 6.76 14.40 -4.96
N ALA A 8 5.82 13.48 -5.14
CA ALA A 8 4.40 13.79 -5.14
C ALA A 8 3.92 14.32 -3.78
N LEU A 9 4.39 13.72 -2.67
CA LEU A 9 4.10 14.18 -1.31
C LEU A 9 4.61 15.61 -1.09
N ILE A 10 5.89 15.87 -1.40
CA ILE A 10 6.53 17.20 -1.22
C ILE A 10 5.81 18.24 -2.10
N TYR A 11 5.53 17.89 -3.35
CA TYR A 11 4.84 18.79 -4.26
C TYR A 11 3.41 19.11 -3.77
N ALA A 12 2.65 18.09 -3.33
CA ALA A 12 1.31 18.27 -2.79
C ALA A 12 1.32 19.17 -1.54
N ALA A 13 2.28 18.95 -0.63
CA ALA A 13 2.44 19.76 0.57
C ALA A 13 2.76 21.23 0.23
N ALA A 14 3.74 21.48 -0.66
CA ALA A 14 4.10 22.82 -1.11
C ALA A 14 2.94 23.53 -1.83
N PHE A 15 2.21 22.79 -2.68
CA PHE A 15 1.03 23.32 -3.37
C PHE A 15 -0.07 23.72 -2.38
N THR A 16 -0.34 22.89 -1.39
CA THR A 16 -1.37 23.09 -0.37
C THR A 16 -1.07 24.35 0.44
N VAL A 17 0.17 24.52 0.93
CA VAL A 17 0.60 25.71 1.66
C VAL A 17 0.47 26.96 0.81
N LYS A 18 0.93 26.91 -0.44
CA LYS A 18 0.89 28.07 -1.35
C LYS A 18 -0.53 28.51 -1.72
N ARG A 19 -1.50 27.59 -1.71
CA ARG A 19 -2.89 27.85 -2.13
C ARG A 19 -3.91 27.63 -1.02
N GLN A 20 -3.52 27.73 0.23
CA GLN A 20 -4.37 27.47 1.38
C GLN A 20 -5.70 28.24 1.37
N GLU A 21 -5.68 29.50 0.95
CA GLU A 21 -6.88 30.34 0.85
C GLU A 21 -7.92 29.83 -0.15
N TYR A 22 -7.48 29.09 -1.18
CA TYR A 22 -8.34 28.60 -2.27
C TYR A 22 -8.71 27.13 -2.14
N MET A 23 -8.23 26.42 -1.08
CA MET A 23 -8.41 24.96 -0.94
C MET A 23 -9.88 24.54 -0.84
N HIS A 24 -10.77 25.40 -0.35
CA HIS A 24 -12.21 25.12 -0.33
C HIS A 24 -12.87 25.15 -1.72
N SER A 25 -12.22 25.76 -2.72
CA SER A 25 -12.73 25.88 -4.07
C SER A 25 -12.28 24.70 -4.93
N PHE A 26 -13.22 24.01 -5.57
CA PHE A 26 -12.92 22.92 -6.51
C PHE A 26 -12.00 23.39 -7.65
N SER A 27 -12.31 24.50 -8.31
CA SER A 27 -11.62 24.96 -9.50
C SER A 27 -10.21 25.49 -9.24
N LYS A 28 -10.01 26.26 -8.15
CA LYS A 28 -8.74 26.94 -7.86
C LYS A 28 -7.84 26.15 -6.90
N GLY A 29 -8.45 25.40 -5.99
CA GLY A 29 -7.74 24.58 -5.00
C GLY A 29 -7.46 23.17 -5.51
N PHE A 30 -8.50 22.41 -5.80
CA PHE A 30 -8.37 20.98 -6.12
C PHE A 30 -7.94 20.70 -7.58
N PHE A 31 -8.59 21.34 -8.56
CA PHE A 31 -8.45 21.00 -9.99
C PHE A 31 -7.00 20.99 -10.52
N PRO A 32 -6.13 21.98 -10.20
CA PRO A 32 -4.74 21.93 -10.67
C PRO A 32 -3.97 20.73 -10.12
N MET A 33 -4.22 20.34 -8.87
CA MET A 33 -3.57 19.18 -8.28
C MET A 33 -4.16 17.86 -8.81
N ALA A 34 -5.45 17.84 -9.15
CA ALA A 34 -6.09 16.71 -9.80
C ALA A 34 -5.44 16.38 -11.15
N ILE A 35 -5.08 17.39 -11.94
CA ILE A 35 -4.37 17.20 -13.21
C ILE A 35 -3.02 16.52 -12.95
N VAL A 36 -2.25 17.00 -11.98
CA VAL A 36 -0.95 16.40 -11.62
C VAL A 36 -1.14 14.96 -11.16
N MET A 37 -2.14 14.69 -10.33
CA MET A 37 -2.47 13.35 -9.85
C MET A 37 -2.82 12.40 -11.00
N VAL A 38 -3.62 12.86 -11.96
CA VAL A 38 -3.99 12.07 -13.16
C VAL A 38 -2.77 11.78 -14.03
N ILE A 39 -1.88 12.75 -14.24
CA ILE A 39 -0.65 12.55 -15.02
C ILE A 39 0.24 11.51 -14.34
N ILE A 40 0.46 11.63 -13.04
CA ILE A 40 1.27 10.66 -12.27
C ILE A 40 0.62 9.27 -12.33
N ALA A 41 -0.69 9.19 -12.09
CA ALA A 41 -1.43 7.94 -12.16
C ALA A 41 -1.32 7.28 -13.55
N PHE A 42 -1.46 8.05 -14.63
CA PHE A 42 -1.29 7.56 -15.99
C PHE A 42 0.11 7.00 -16.23
N MET A 43 1.16 7.71 -15.79
CA MET A 43 2.56 7.24 -15.94
C MET A 43 2.82 5.95 -15.14
N LEU A 44 2.30 5.84 -13.91
CA LEU A 44 2.44 4.65 -13.08
C LEU A 44 1.66 3.46 -13.66
N MET A 45 0.50 3.70 -14.25
CA MET A 45 -0.29 2.66 -14.92
C MET A 45 0.41 2.08 -16.16
N GLN A 46 1.29 2.84 -16.82
CA GLN A 46 2.15 2.33 -17.90
C GLN A 46 3.20 1.32 -17.39
N GLN A 47 3.54 1.38 -16.10
CA GLN A 47 4.41 0.40 -15.43
C GLN A 47 3.65 -0.77 -14.81
N PRO A 48 2.42 -1.05 -15.18
CA PRO A 48 1.30 -1.74 -14.53
C PRO A 48 1.29 -1.75 -12.98
N ASP A 49 1.77 -0.66 -12.37
CA ASP A 49 1.87 -0.51 -10.91
C ASP A 49 0.62 0.17 -10.33
N LEU A 50 -0.44 -0.62 -10.16
CA LEU A 50 -1.68 -0.15 -9.53
C LEU A 50 -1.46 0.21 -8.05
N GLY A 51 -0.58 -0.53 -7.36
CA GLY A 51 -0.28 -0.30 -5.94
C GLY A 51 0.30 1.09 -5.71
N ALA A 52 1.36 1.47 -6.43
CA ALA A 52 1.93 2.81 -6.35
C ALA A 52 0.92 3.90 -6.74
N THR A 53 0.08 3.65 -7.74
CA THR A 53 -0.97 4.59 -8.15
C THR A 53 -1.96 4.87 -7.01
N VAL A 54 -2.42 3.83 -6.32
CA VAL A 54 -3.32 3.96 -5.17
C VAL A 54 -2.64 4.72 -4.03
N VAL A 55 -1.42 4.33 -3.66
CA VAL A 55 -0.66 4.98 -2.56
C VAL A 55 -0.46 6.47 -2.84
N VAL A 56 0.01 6.85 -4.04
CA VAL A 56 0.20 8.26 -4.42
C VAL A 56 -1.12 9.03 -4.36
N SER A 57 -2.20 8.44 -4.86
CA SER A 57 -3.52 9.08 -4.86
C SER A 57 -4.03 9.32 -3.44
N VAL A 58 -3.90 8.33 -2.55
CA VAL A 58 -4.29 8.44 -1.13
C VAL A 58 -3.44 9.48 -0.41
N VAL A 59 -2.12 9.48 -0.62
CA VAL A 59 -1.20 10.45 -0.01
C VAL A 59 -1.53 11.88 -0.46
N ILE A 60 -1.69 12.12 -1.77
CA ILE A 60 -2.04 13.45 -2.29
C ILE A 60 -3.39 13.90 -1.71
N MET A 61 -4.41 13.04 -1.74
CA MET A 61 -5.73 13.35 -1.21
C MET A 61 -5.70 13.64 0.29
N GLY A 62 -4.90 12.88 1.06
CA GLY A 62 -4.70 13.11 2.50
C GLY A 62 -4.07 14.47 2.78
N VAL A 63 -3.01 14.84 2.06
CA VAL A 63 -2.35 16.15 2.20
C VAL A 63 -3.29 17.30 1.85
N LEU A 64 -4.05 17.20 0.76
CA LEU A 64 -5.03 18.21 0.37
C LEU A 64 -6.14 18.33 1.42
N PHE A 65 -6.60 17.23 1.98
CA PHE A 65 -7.63 17.22 3.03
C PHE A 65 -7.13 17.90 4.30
N LEU A 66 -5.92 17.57 4.77
CA LEU A 66 -5.28 18.22 5.92
C LEU A 66 -5.04 19.71 5.67
N GLY A 67 -4.82 20.10 4.41
CA GLY A 67 -4.66 21.48 3.97
C GLY A 67 -5.97 22.28 3.81
N GLY A 68 -7.13 21.69 4.15
CA GLY A 68 -8.41 22.37 4.15
C GLY A 68 -9.30 22.10 2.93
N LEU A 69 -9.05 21.02 2.19
CA LEU A 69 -9.98 20.57 1.12
C LEU A 69 -11.34 20.26 1.75
N SER A 70 -12.44 20.71 1.11
CA SER A 70 -13.77 20.43 1.64
C SER A 70 -14.07 18.93 1.69
N MET A 71 -14.71 18.47 2.78
CA MET A 71 -15.10 17.07 2.97
C MET A 71 -15.93 16.52 1.80
N LYS A 72 -16.78 17.37 1.19
CA LYS A 72 -17.61 16.97 0.04
C LYS A 72 -16.75 16.59 -1.17
N ILE A 73 -15.73 17.39 -1.48
CA ILE A 73 -14.80 17.13 -2.59
C ILE A 73 -13.96 15.88 -2.26
N PHE A 74 -13.45 15.79 -1.02
CA PHE A 74 -12.68 14.65 -0.57
C PHE A 74 -13.43 13.32 -0.72
N LEU A 75 -14.68 13.26 -0.25
CA LEU A 75 -15.51 12.06 -0.37
C LEU A 75 -15.88 11.76 -1.82
N ALA A 76 -16.27 12.76 -2.60
CA ALA A 76 -16.63 12.56 -4.01
C ALA A 76 -15.46 12.00 -4.82
N VAL A 77 -14.27 12.60 -4.69
CA VAL A 77 -13.06 12.14 -5.40
C VAL A 77 -12.59 10.78 -4.87
N GLY A 78 -12.63 10.58 -3.55
CA GLY A 78 -12.31 9.29 -2.93
C GLY A 78 -13.20 8.17 -3.48
N THR A 79 -14.52 8.41 -3.61
CA THR A 79 -15.45 7.45 -4.21
C THR A 79 -15.09 7.15 -5.66
N VAL A 80 -14.74 8.16 -6.45
CA VAL A 80 -14.30 7.97 -7.85
C VAL A 80 -13.02 7.13 -7.91
N ILE A 81 -12.03 7.41 -7.07
CA ILE A 81 -10.79 6.63 -7.01
C ILE A 81 -11.08 5.17 -6.64
N VAL A 82 -11.88 4.93 -5.61
CA VAL A 82 -12.26 3.57 -5.19
C VAL A 82 -13.00 2.84 -6.31
N ALA A 83 -13.96 3.49 -6.95
CA ALA A 83 -14.70 2.90 -8.08
C ALA A 83 -13.76 2.58 -9.26
N PHE A 84 -12.81 3.46 -9.57
CA PHE A 84 -11.82 3.23 -10.62
C PHE A 84 -10.91 2.03 -10.29
N VAL A 85 -10.40 1.94 -9.06
CA VAL A 85 -9.56 0.83 -8.60
C VAL A 85 -10.35 -0.49 -8.65
N ALA A 86 -11.59 -0.50 -8.17
CA ALA A 86 -12.46 -1.66 -8.23
C ALA A 86 -12.67 -2.11 -9.69
N LEU A 87 -13.00 -1.17 -10.59
CA LEU A 87 -13.16 -1.47 -12.01
C LEU A 87 -11.88 -2.08 -12.61
N MET A 88 -10.71 -1.52 -12.31
CA MET A 88 -9.42 -2.03 -12.78
C MET A 88 -9.11 -3.44 -12.27
N ILE A 89 -9.53 -3.77 -11.05
CA ILE A 89 -9.38 -5.11 -10.48
C ILE A 89 -10.31 -6.09 -11.20
N PHE A 90 -11.60 -5.75 -11.33
CA PHE A 90 -12.58 -6.64 -11.94
C PHE A 90 -12.35 -6.88 -13.45
N MET A 91 -11.85 -5.88 -14.17
CA MET A 91 -11.53 -6.00 -15.59
C MET A 91 -10.25 -6.76 -15.89
N THR A 92 -9.43 -7.07 -14.87
CA THR A 92 -8.12 -7.71 -15.06
C THR A 92 -8.07 -9.04 -14.30
N PRO A 93 -8.19 -10.18 -14.97
CA PRO A 93 -8.30 -11.50 -14.31
C PRO A 93 -7.17 -11.80 -13.30
N TRP A 94 -5.92 -11.46 -13.64
CA TRP A 94 -4.79 -11.69 -12.75
C TRP A 94 -4.80 -10.82 -11.47
N ARG A 95 -5.43 -9.63 -11.52
CA ARG A 95 -5.62 -8.78 -10.33
C ARG A 95 -6.75 -9.33 -9.46
N LEU A 96 -7.82 -9.79 -10.09
CA LEU A 96 -8.93 -10.43 -9.38
C LEU A 96 -8.46 -11.68 -8.66
N SER A 97 -7.68 -12.54 -9.32
CA SER A 97 -7.16 -13.74 -8.68
C SER A 97 -6.22 -13.45 -7.50
N ARG A 98 -5.45 -12.36 -7.52
CA ARG A 98 -4.69 -11.91 -6.34
C ARG A 98 -5.58 -11.50 -5.17
N VAL A 99 -6.70 -10.84 -5.42
CA VAL A 99 -7.66 -10.49 -4.37
C VAL A 99 -8.31 -11.74 -3.80
N LEU A 100 -8.71 -12.69 -4.64
CA LEU A 100 -9.27 -13.97 -4.20
C LEU A 100 -8.25 -14.79 -3.40
N ALA A 101 -7.00 -14.86 -3.86
CA ALA A 101 -5.90 -15.50 -3.15
C ALA A 101 -5.61 -14.86 -1.78
N TYR A 102 -5.84 -13.56 -1.63
CA TYR A 102 -5.73 -12.87 -0.33
C TYR A 102 -6.87 -13.26 0.63
N LEU A 103 -8.08 -13.46 0.11
CA LEU A 103 -9.24 -13.85 0.92
C LEU A 103 -9.19 -15.31 1.37
N ASP A 104 -8.65 -16.19 0.53
CA ASP A 104 -8.43 -17.61 0.84
C ASP A 104 -7.05 -18.07 0.39
N PRO A 105 -5.98 -17.77 1.18
CA PRO A 105 -4.62 -18.09 0.83
C PRO A 105 -4.29 -19.60 0.90
N TRP A 106 -5.16 -20.40 1.50
CA TRP A 106 -4.98 -21.83 1.69
C TRP A 106 -5.70 -22.69 0.63
N SER A 107 -6.41 -22.06 -0.29
CA SER A 107 -7.06 -22.76 -1.39
C SER A 107 -6.02 -23.45 -2.28
N ASP A 108 -6.30 -24.71 -2.66
CA ASP A 108 -5.45 -25.50 -3.56
C ASP A 108 -5.18 -24.80 -4.90
N GLU A 109 -6.10 -23.93 -5.34
CA GLU A 109 -5.98 -23.17 -6.58
C GLU A 109 -4.89 -22.08 -6.50
N TYR A 110 -4.70 -21.46 -5.31
CA TYR A 110 -3.85 -20.26 -5.18
C TYR A 110 -2.59 -20.49 -4.34
N VAL A 111 -2.56 -21.51 -3.48
CA VAL A 111 -1.47 -21.73 -2.49
C VAL A 111 -0.10 -21.91 -3.13
N LEU A 112 0.00 -22.59 -4.28
CA LEU A 112 1.26 -22.77 -5.01
C LEU A 112 1.55 -21.67 -6.04
N GLY A 113 0.69 -20.66 -6.14
CA GLY A 113 0.80 -19.58 -7.11
C GLY A 113 0.73 -18.21 -6.47
N GLN A 114 -0.42 -17.55 -6.63
CA GLN A 114 -0.61 -16.15 -6.23
C GLN A 114 -0.67 -15.94 -4.72
N ALA A 115 -1.07 -16.95 -3.95
CA ALA A 115 -1.07 -16.92 -2.50
C ALA A 115 0.25 -17.42 -1.88
N TYR A 116 1.20 -17.93 -2.68
CA TYR A 116 2.43 -18.54 -2.18
C TYR A 116 3.18 -17.65 -1.18
N GLN A 117 3.44 -16.40 -1.55
CA GLN A 117 4.13 -15.44 -0.68
C GLN A 117 3.35 -15.15 0.61
N LEU A 118 2.03 -14.98 0.48
CA LEU A 118 1.16 -14.71 1.63
C LEU A 118 1.09 -15.91 2.57
N SER A 119 0.87 -17.12 2.05
CA SER A 119 0.80 -18.34 2.86
C SER A 119 2.10 -18.61 3.62
N HIS A 120 3.26 -18.48 2.95
CA HIS A 120 4.56 -18.61 3.60
C HIS A 120 4.84 -17.51 4.64
N SER A 121 4.39 -16.27 4.39
CA SER A 121 4.48 -15.23 5.41
C SER A 121 3.63 -15.55 6.65
N LEU A 122 2.42 -16.07 6.47
CA LEU A 122 1.56 -16.50 7.58
C LEU A 122 2.15 -17.70 8.34
N ILE A 123 2.79 -18.66 7.63
CA ILE A 123 3.53 -19.75 8.26
C ILE A 123 4.68 -19.21 9.12
N ALA A 124 5.44 -18.22 8.61
CA ALA A 124 6.51 -17.58 9.37
C ALA A 124 5.99 -16.95 10.68
N PHE A 125 4.89 -16.19 10.61
CA PHE A 125 4.24 -15.65 11.79
C PHE A 125 3.79 -16.75 12.77
N GLY A 126 3.19 -17.83 12.26
CA GLY A 126 2.73 -18.95 13.09
C GLY A 126 3.88 -19.68 13.81
N ARG A 127 5.02 -19.88 13.11
CA ARG A 127 6.22 -20.52 13.67
C ARG A 127 6.91 -19.69 14.74
N GLY A 128 6.80 -18.37 14.66
CA GLY A 128 7.41 -17.47 15.63
C GLY A 128 6.78 -17.53 17.01
N GLU A 129 5.54 -17.97 17.15
CA GLU A 129 4.83 -18.03 18.41
C GLU A 129 5.02 -16.76 19.27
N LEU A 130 5.30 -16.90 20.57
CA LEU A 130 5.51 -15.78 21.49
C LEU A 130 6.95 -15.24 21.46
N PHE A 131 7.95 -16.13 21.41
CA PHE A 131 9.38 -15.77 21.61
C PHE A 131 10.27 -15.99 20.40
N GLY A 132 9.71 -16.50 19.32
CA GLY A 132 10.45 -16.79 18.09
C GLY A 132 11.31 -18.07 18.15
N VAL A 133 11.80 -18.46 16.99
CA VAL A 133 12.73 -19.60 16.83
C VAL A 133 14.18 -19.23 17.15
N GLY A 134 14.44 -17.97 17.45
CA GLY A 134 15.78 -17.42 17.71
C GLY A 134 16.32 -16.62 16.51
N LEU A 135 17.18 -15.65 16.81
CA LEU A 135 17.82 -14.79 15.81
C LEU A 135 18.64 -15.63 14.82
N GLY A 136 18.41 -15.44 13.55
CA GLY A 136 19.05 -16.22 12.50
C GLY A 136 18.37 -17.55 12.19
N GLY A 137 17.40 -18.00 13.00
CA GLY A 137 16.74 -19.30 12.93
C GLY A 137 15.57 -19.39 11.94
N SER A 138 15.22 -18.30 11.24
CA SER A 138 14.14 -18.33 10.25
C SER A 138 14.44 -19.33 9.14
N VAL A 139 13.49 -20.22 8.87
CA VAL A 139 13.56 -21.16 7.75
C VAL A 139 12.96 -20.56 6.50
N GLU A 140 11.91 -19.73 6.65
CA GLU A 140 11.22 -19.12 5.52
C GLU A 140 12.15 -18.20 4.71
N LYS A 141 13.14 -17.54 5.33
CA LYS A 141 14.16 -16.75 4.65
C LYS A 141 15.13 -17.56 3.79
N LEU A 142 15.23 -18.88 3.98
CA LEU A 142 16.16 -19.77 3.27
C LEU A 142 15.60 -20.23 1.92
N ASN A 143 15.03 -19.35 1.12
CA ASN A 143 14.45 -19.54 -0.22
C ASN A 143 12.99 -20.00 -0.27
N TYR A 144 12.28 -20.13 0.85
CA TYR A 144 10.85 -20.43 0.84
C TYR A 144 10.00 -19.17 0.63
N LEU A 145 10.41 -18.04 1.23
CA LEU A 145 9.69 -16.77 1.11
C LEU A 145 10.43 -15.82 0.14
N PRO A 146 9.90 -15.59 -1.06
CA PRO A 146 10.44 -14.58 -1.97
C PRO A 146 10.38 -13.19 -1.33
N GLU A 147 11.37 -12.33 -1.64
CA GLU A 147 11.47 -10.96 -1.09
C GLU A 147 11.41 -10.88 0.45
N ALA A 148 12.02 -11.89 1.11
CA ALA A 148 12.02 -12.02 2.57
C ALA A 148 12.67 -10.82 3.30
N HIS A 149 13.62 -10.10 2.64
CA HIS A 149 14.34 -8.96 3.21
C HIS A 149 13.83 -7.60 2.74
N THR A 150 12.79 -7.57 1.92
CA THR A 150 12.13 -6.35 1.44
C THR A 150 10.67 -6.35 1.90
N ASP A 151 9.79 -6.92 1.10
CA ASP A 151 8.34 -6.84 1.30
C ASP A 151 7.86 -7.66 2.50
N PHE A 152 8.56 -8.76 2.83
CA PHE A 152 8.16 -9.69 3.89
C PHE A 152 9.12 -9.70 5.09
N ILE A 153 9.91 -8.64 5.28
CA ILE A 153 10.86 -8.57 6.40
C ILE A 153 10.20 -8.77 7.77
N MET A 154 8.96 -8.26 7.94
CA MET A 154 8.21 -8.43 9.18
C MET A 154 7.84 -9.90 9.45
N ALA A 155 7.63 -10.72 8.42
CA ALA A 155 7.38 -12.14 8.58
C ALA A 155 8.63 -12.86 9.11
N VAL A 156 9.82 -12.52 8.58
CA VAL A 156 11.10 -13.05 9.06
C VAL A 156 11.36 -12.62 10.50
N VAL A 157 11.14 -11.34 10.83
CA VAL A 157 11.27 -10.83 12.21
C VAL A 157 10.31 -11.57 13.14
N ALA A 158 9.05 -11.77 12.72
CA ALA A 158 8.07 -12.49 13.52
C ALA A 158 8.47 -13.94 13.74
N GLU A 159 9.03 -14.64 12.74
CA GLU A 159 9.54 -15.99 12.89
C GLU A 159 10.71 -16.04 13.87
N GLU A 160 11.67 -15.12 13.80
CA GLU A 160 12.88 -15.13 14.62
C GLU A 160 12.67 -14.65 16.05
N THR A 161 11.85 -13.62 16.26
CA THR A 161 11.68 -12.95 17.57
C THR A 161 10.30 -13.14 18.20
N GLY A 162 9.39 -13.75 17.47
CA GLY A 162 8.03 -14.00 17.89
C GLY A 162 7.18 -12.73 18.04
N LEU A 163 6.03 -12.90 18.68
CA LEU A 163 5.10 -11.80 18.94
C LEU A 163 5.73 -10.67 19.74
N VAL A 164 6.63 -10.99 20.69
CA VAL A 164 7.32 -9.99 21.53
C VAL A 164 8.15 -9.05 20.66
N GLY A 165 8.91 -9.57 19.69
CA GLY A 165 9.70 -8.73 18.77
C GLY A 165 8.83 -7.87 17.86
N VAL A 166 7.74 -8.40 17.36
CA VAL A 166 6.77 -7.64 16.55
C VAL A 166 6.17 -6.49 17.34
N ILE A 167 5.72 -6.74 18.59
CA ILE A 167 5.17 -5.70 19.47
C ILE A 167 6.22 -4.62 19.75
N LEU A 168 7.48 -5.01 20.02
CA LEU A 168 8.57 -4.07 20.27
C LEU A 168 8.78 -3.13 19.08
N ILE A 169 8.80 -3.67 17.85
CA ILE A 169 8.94 -2.86 16.64
C ILE A 169 7.76 -1.91 16.49
N LEU A 170 6.53 -2.39 16.65
CA LEU A 170 5.34 -1.54 16.58
C LEU A 170 5.38 -0.42 17.61
N PHE A 171 5.86 -0.71 18.83
CA PHE A 171 6.02 0.30 19.89
C PHE A 171 7.06 1.37 19.55
N ILE A 172 8.14 1.02 18.83
CA ILE A 172 9.16 1.99 18.39
C ILE A 172 8.60 2.96 17.34
N PHE A 173 7.66 2.49 16.52
CA PHE A 173 7.04 3.33 15.47
C PHE A 173 5.84 4.15 15.97
N TYR A 174 5.30 3.86 17.14
CA TYR A 174 4.21 4.61 17.77
C TYR A 174 4.72 5.75 18.63
#